data_17475474fd1b383344d417941126da58
#
_entry.id   17475474fd1b383344d417941126da58
#
_cell.length_a   1.000
_cell.length_b   1.000
_cell.length_c   1.000
_cell.angle_alpha   90.00
_cell.angle_beta   90.00
_cell.angle_gamma   90.00
#
_symmetry.space_group_name_H-M   'P 1'
#
loop_
_entity.id
_entity.type
_entity.pdbx_description
1 polymer ?
#
loop_
_entity_poly.entity_id
_entity_poly.type
_entity_poly.pdbx_seq_one_letter_code
_entity_poly.pdbx_strand_id
1 'polypeptide(L)'
;MSCRYLPTLAAAVLAFAVPAAMAQTVRADLEGFQEVPVVSTAASGSLRAKIDPDGRSIFWELTYSGLQGDVRQAHIHVGQAGVNGGIAVWLCDTTFNPGPAGTQRCPGNSATLSGVITSAEVVGPGGAQQLGAGEFDELVTAIRAGVTYANVHSLISGGGEIRGQIRHH
;
A
#
# COMPACT_ATOMS: atom_id res chain seq x y z
N MET A 1 26.39 -24.41 -69.71
CA MET A 1 26.16 -24.79 -68.29
C MET A 1 26.13 -23.51 -67.45
N SER A 2 24.95 -23.04 -67.11
CA SER A 2 24.80 -21.81 -66.30
C SER A 2 24.46 -22.20 -64.84
N CYS A 3 25.39 -21.96 -63.96
CA CYS A 3 25.22 -22.18 -62.52
C CYS A 3 24.46 -21.01 -61.91
N ARG A 4 23.23 -21.24 -61.43
CA ARG A 4 22.43 -20.22 -60.72
C ARG A 4 22.74 -20.30 -59.23
N TYR A 5 23.38 -19.26 -58.69
CA TYR A 5 23.50 -19.07 -57.25
C TYR A 5 22.18 -18.59 -56.66
N LEU A 6 21.60 -19.34 -55.73
CA LEU A 6 20.48 -18.91 -54.90
C LEU A 6 21.04 -18.14 -53.67
N PRO A 7 20.57 -16.94 -53.39
CA PRO A 7 21.01 -16.27 -52.16
C PRO A 7 20.28 -16.88 -50.97
N THR A 8 21.04 -17.33 -49.97
CA THR A 8 20.54 -17.71 -48.65
C THR A 8 20.19 -16.45 -47.85
N LEU A 9 18.90 -16.20 -47.62
CA LEU A 9 18.48 -15.18 -46.66
C LEU A 9 18.76 -15.68 -45.24
N ALA A 10 19.69 -15.06 -44.56
CA ALA A 10 19.89 -15.25 -43.12
C ALA A 10 18.86 -14.38 -42.37
N ALA A 11 17.90 -15.01 -41.71
CA ALA A 11 16.96 -14.31 -40.83
C ALA A 11 17.68 -13.96 -39.52
N ALA A 12 17.90 -12.67 -39.27
CA ALA A 12 18.41 -12.18 -37.99
C ALA A 12 17.26 -12.20 -36.95
N VAL A 13 17.36 -13.07 -35.95
CA VAL A 13 16.44 -13.07 -34.79
C VAL A 13 16.89 -11.98 -33.86
N LEU A 14 16.14 -10.88 -33.81
CA LEU A 14 16.29 -9.84 -32.78
C LEU A 14 15.73 -10.38 -31.47
N ALA A 15 16.59 -10.73 -30.52
CA ALA A 15 16.22 -11.02 -29.15
C ALA A 15 15.91 -9.68 -28.44
N PHE A 16 14.65 -9.43 -28.15
CA PHE A 16 14.25 -8.33 -27.26
C PHE A 16 14.55 -8.74 -25.83
N ALA A 17 15.53 -8.10 -25.18
CA ALA A 17 15.75 -8.22 -23.76
C ALA A 17 14.57 -7.55 -23.03
N VAL A 18 13.72 -8.32 -22.35
CA VAL A 18 12.70 -7.80 -21.44
C VAL A 18 13.45 -7.27 -20.21
N PRO A 19 13.36 -5.97 -19.89
CA PRO A 19 13.99 -5.45 -18.67
C PRO A 19 13.41 -6.19 -17.45
N ALA A 20 14.28 -6.69 -16.57
CA ALA A 20 13.84 -7.25 -15.30
C ALA A 20 13.13 -6.17 -14.50
N ALA A 21 11.89 -6.45 -14.10
CA ALA A 21 11.15 -5.53 -13.23
C ALA A 21 11.91 -5.39 -11.91
N MET A 22 12.19 -4.15 -11.50
CA MET A 22 12.86 -3.87 -10.24
C MET A 22 11.82 -3.73 -9.13
N ALA A 23 12.16 -4.19 -7.91
CA ALA A 23 11.34 -3.94 -6.74
C ALA A 23 11.17 -2.43 -6.53
N GLN A 24 9.94 -1.99 -6.29
CA GLN A 24 9.63 -0.58 -6.02
C GLN A 24 9.44 -0.37 -4.53
N THR A 25 10.15 0.61 -3.96
CA THR A 25 9.97 1.01 -2.57
C THR A 25 9.09 2.25 -2.50
N VAL A 26 8.12 2.22 -1.60
CA VAL A 26 7.25 3.34 -1.28
C VAL A 26 7.26 3.58 0.23
N ARG A 27 6.99 4.82 0.64
CA ARG A 27 6.95 5.20 2.04
C ARG A 27 5.86 6.23 2.32
N ALA A 28 5.48 6.34 3.60
CA ALA A 28 4.69 7.43 4.15
C ALA A 28 5.25 7.78 5.54
N ASP A 29 5.41 9.08 5.81
CA ASP A 29 5.65 9.60 7.15
C ASP A 29 4.29 10.06 7.70
N LEU A 30 3.89 9.52 8.87
CA LEU A 30 2.56 9.70 9.45
C LEU A 30 2.60 10.75 10.55
N GLU A 31 1.74 11.76 10.43
CA GLU A 31 1.62 12.87 11.36
C GLU A 31 0.15 13.27 11.51
N GLY A 32 -0.22 13.85 12.67
CA GLY A 32 -1.58 14.29 12.91
C GLY A 32 -2.03 15.44 11.99
N PHE A 33 -1.11 16.31 11.55
CA PHE A 33 -1.43 17.42 10.66
C PHE A 33 -1.69 16.99 9.20
N GLN A 34 -1.47 15.73 8.85
CA GLN A 34 -1.89 15.16 7.57
C GLN A 34 -3.27 14.53 7.62
N GLU A 35 -3.88 14.38 8.81
CA GLU A 35 -5.26 13.89 8.96
C GLU A 35 -6.30 14.89 8.42
N VAL A 36 -7.50 14.36 8.15
CA VAL A 36 -8.64 15.14 7.64
C VAL A 36 -9.89 14.85 8.49
N PRO A 37 -10.32 15.80 9.33
CA PRO A 37 -9.66 17.06 9.71
C PRO A 37 -8.30 16.82 10.39
N VAL A 38 -7.45 17.83 10.40
CA VAL A 38 -6.14 17.78 11.07
C VAL A 38 -6.29 17.46 12.56
N VAL A 39 -5.35 16.67 13.09
CA VAL A 39 -5.28 16.30 14.51
C VAL A 39 -3.99 16.88 15.10
N SER A 40 -4.13 17.64 16.19
CA SER A 40 -2.99 18.11 16.97
C SER A 40 -2.58 17.03 17.96
N THR A 41 -1.57 16.26 17.61
CA THR A 41 -1.00 15.17 18.42
C THR A 41 0.51 15.20 18.37
N ALA A 42 1.16 14.65 19.38
CA ALA A 42 2.61 14.37 19.39
C ALA A 42 2.94 13.00 18.78
N ALA A 43 1.92 12.21 18.44
CA ALA A 43 2.10 10.92 17.83
C ALA A 43 2.72 11.05 16.43
N SER A 44 3.52 10.07 16.06
CA SER A 44 4.15 9.98 14.75
C SER A 44 4.29 8.53 14.31
N GLY A 45 4.52 8.31 13.02
CA GLY A 45 4.75 6.99 12.48
C GLY A 45 5.38 7.01 11.10
N SER A 46 5.67 5.83 10.59
CA SER A 46 6.09 5.64 9.20
C SER A 46 5.59 4.31 8.66
N LEU A 47 5.19 4.30 7.40
CA LEU A 47 4.99 3.10 6.62
C LEU A 47 6.12 3.00 5.59
N ARG A 48 6.73 1.82 5.49
CA ARG A 48 7.64 1.44 4.41
C ARG A 48 7.08 0.21 3.74
N ALA A 49 7.05 0.21 2.41
CA ALA A 49 6.57 -0.93 1.68
C ALA A 49 7.40 -1.17 0.41
N LYS A 50 7.52 -2.44 0.05
CA LYS A 50 8.24 -2.91 -1.12
C LYS A 50 7.30 -3.74 -1.98
N ILE A 51 7.01 -3.25 -3.18
CA ILE A 51 6.26 -3.98 -4.19
C ILE A 51 7.23 -4.96 -4.85
N ASP A 52 6.89 -6.24 -4.84
CA ASP A 52 7.73 -7.29 -5.44
C ASP A 52 7.80 -7.11 -6.96
N PRO A 53 8.95 -7.43 -7.59
CA PRO A 53 9.12 -7.32 -9.05
C PRO A 53 8.10 -8.11 -9.87
N ASP A 54 7.58 -9.22 -9.33
CA ASP A 54 6.54 -10.02 -9.98
C ASP A 54 5.14 -9.35 -9.90
N GLY A 55 5.01 -8.26 -9.13
CA GLY A 55 3.78 -7.50 -8.96
C GLY A 55 2.67 -8.22 -8.21
N ARG A 56 2.97 -9.30 -7.45
CA ARG A 56 1.97 -10.15 -6.79
C ARG A 56 1.88 -9.96 -5.29
N SER A 57 2.85 -9.26 -4.70
CA SER A 57 2.90 -9.02 -3.26
C SER A 57 3.51 -7.68 -2.92
N ILE A 58 3.15 -7.16 -1.76
CA ILE A 58 3.75 -5.97 -1.14
C ILE A 58 4.18 -6.35 0.26
N PHE A 59 5.48 -6.32 0.53
CA PHE A 59 6.03 -6.40 1.88
C PHE A 59 5.93 -5.03 2.53
N TRP A 60 5.41 -4.95 3.75
CA TRP A 60 5.25 -3.68 4.45
C TRP A 60 5.72 -3.76 5.90
N GLU A 61 6.14 -2.61 6.42
CA GLU A 61 6.44 -2.35 7.82
C GLU A 61 5.80 -1.02 8.22
N LEU A 62 5.01 -1.05 9.28
CA LEU A 62 4.41 0.12 9.91
C LEU A 62 5.00 0.29 11.31
N THR A 63 5.58 1.47 11.58
CA THR A 63 6.00 1.89 12.91
C THR A 63 5.17 3.10 13.33
N TYR A 64 4.67 3.10 14.56
CA TYR A 64 4.01 4.26 15.15
C TYR A 64 4.35 4.37 16.65
N SER A 65 4.27 5.58 17.17
CA SER A 65 4.56 5.85 18.59
C SER A 65 3.80 7.06 19.11
N GLY A 66 3.56 7.05 20.41
CA GLY A 66 3.03 8.20 21.14
C GLY A 66 1.56 8.49 20.88
N LEU A 67 0.76 7.51 20.40
CA LEU A 67 -0.69 7.69 20.29
C LEU A 67 -1.28 8.14 21.63
N GLN A 68 -2.14 9.16 21.60
CA GLN A 68 -2.73 9.75 22.81
C GLN A 68 -3.91 8.94 23.35
N GLY A 69 -4.55 8.14 22.51
CA GLY A 69 -5.57 7.18 22.90
C GLY A 69 -5.13 5.75 22.63
N ASP A 70 -5.83 4.77 23.23
CA ASP A 70 -5.58 3.35 22.90
C ASP A 70 -5.78 3.11 21.42
N VAL A 71 -4.80 2.42 20.80
CA VAL A 71 -4.86 2.07 19.38
C VAL A 71 -6.12 1.28 19.07
N ARG A 72 -6.74 1.57 17.93
CA ARG A 72 -7.93 0.85 17.45
C ARG A 72 -7.66 0.00 16.22
N GLN A 73 -7.02 0.60 15.24
CA GLN A 73 -6.80 -0.02 13.93
C GLN A 73 -5.79 0.79 13.11
N ALA A 74 -5.22 0.17 12.08
CA ALA A 74 -4.41 0.84 11.07
C ALA A 74 -4.74 0.30 9.69
N HIS A 75 -4.74 1.19 8.68
CA HIS A 75 -5.17 0.86 7.32
C HIS A 75 -4.28 1.47 6.25
N ILE A 76 -4.42 0.95 5.02
CA ILE A 76 -4.15 1.67 3.78
C ILE A 76 -5.49 2.02 3.14
N HIS A 77 -5.63 3.27 2.73
CA HIS A 77 -6.81 3.81 2.08
C HIS A 77 -6.53 4.25 0.65
N VAL A 78 -7.54 4.30 -0.19
CA VAL A 78 -7.49 4.96 -1.50
C VAL A 78 -8.05 6.37 -1.36
N GLY A 79 -7.20 7.37 -1.52
CA GLY A 79 -7.56 8.79 -1.41
C GLY A 79 -6.33 9.67 -1.62
N GLN A 80 -6.52 10.76 -2.34
CA GLN A 80 -5.48 11.78 -2.51
C GLN A 80 -5.24 12.56 -1.21
N ALA A 81 -4.14 13.31 -1.14
CA ALA A 81 -3.83 14.16 0.01
C ALA A 81 -4.99 15.14 0.30
N GLY A 82 -5.36 15.26 1.58
CA GLY A 82 -6.44 16.13 2.02
C GLY A 82 -7.85 15.59 1.77
N VAL A 83 -8.00 14.34 1.37
CA VAL A 83 -9.32 13.70 1.13
C VAL A 83 -9.39 12.37 1.85
N ASN A 84 -10.49 12.13 2.57
CA ASN A 84 -10.79 10.82 3.14
C ASN A 84 -11.31 9.87 2.07
N GLY A 85 -10.72 8.69 2.00
CA GLY A 85 -11.12 7.61 1.11
C GLY A 85 -11.44 6.33 1.87
N GLY A 86 -11.92 5.31 1.16
CA GLY A 86 -12.27 4.04 1.77
C GLY A 86 -11.06 3.16 2.03
N ILE A 87 -11.24 2.16 2.91
CA ILE A 87 -10.20 1.21 3.31
C ILE A 87 -9.94 0.25 2.15
N ALA A 88 -8.68 0.13 1.74
CA ALA A 88 -8.23 -0.87 0.79
C ALA A 88 -7.59 -2.08 1.47
N VAL A 89 -6.83 -1.87 2.56
CA VAL A 89 -6.13 -2.92 3.29
C VAL A 89 -6.14 -2.63 4.79
N TRP A 90 -6.37 -3.65 5.60
CA TRP A 90 -6.19 -3.61 7.05
C TRP A 90 -4.77 -4.02 7.40
N LEU A 91 -4.04 -3.16 8.13
CA LEU A 91 -2.70 -3.44 8.62
C LEU A 91 -2.71 -4.07 10.00
N CYS A 92 -3.61 -3.59 10.87
CA CYS A 92 -3.92 -4.23 12.15
C CYS A 92 -5.29 -3.80 12.67
N ASP A 93 -5.82 -4.58 13.62
CA ASP A 93 -7.10 -4.34 14.27
C ASP A 93 -7.03 -4.55 15.78
N THR A 94 -8.15 -4.37 16.46
CA THR A 94 -8.33 -4.73 17.88
C THR A 94 -9.64 -5.49 18.08
N THR A 95 -9.79 -6.14 19.23
CA THR A 95 -11.06 -6.78 19.61
C THR A 95 -12.21 -5.78 19.68
N PHE A 96 -11.89 -4.51 19.92
CA PHE A 96 -12.86 -3.43 19.99
C PHE A 96 -13.34 -3.00 18.59
N ASN A 97 -12.48 -3.14 17.57
CA ASN A 97 -12.79 -2.76 16.19
C ASN A 97 -12.19 -3.82 15.25
N PRO A 98 -12.83 -5.01 15.16
CA PRO A 98 -12.28 -6.12 14.42
C PRO A 98 -12.33 -5.87 12.91
N GLY A 99 -11.23 -6.16 12.24
CA GLY A 99 -11.10 -6.22 10.80
C GLY A 99 -11.54 -7.58 10.22
N PRO A 100 -11.28 -7.80 8.94
CA PRO A 100 -11.48 -9.12 8.32
C PRO A 100 -10.73 -10.23 9.06
N ALA A 101 -11.22 -11.47 8.91
CA ALA A 101 -10.58 -12.63 9.51
C ALA A 101 -9.11 -12.73 9.05
N GLY A 102 -8.19 -12.95 9.99
CA GLY A 102 -6.75 -13.01 9.71
C GLY A 102 -6.00 -11.70 9.89
N THR A 103 -6.70 -10.57 10.09
CA THR A 103 -6.03 -9.30 10.43
C THR A 103 -5.28 -9.45 11.75
N GLN A 104 -3.99 -9.06 11.75
CA GLN A 104 -3.17 -9.10 12.96
C GLN A 104 -3.61 -8.04 13.99
N ARG A 105 -3.33 -8.29 15.28
CA ARG A 105 -3.68 -7.34 16.35
C ARG A 105 -2.68 -6.19 16.42
N CYS A 106 -3.20 -4.96 16.62
CA CYS A 106 -2.38 -3.82 17.00
C CYS A 106 -1.90 -4.02 18.45
N PRO A 107 -0.58 -4.05 18.74
CA PRO A 107 -0.09 -4.48 20.06
C PRO A 107 -0.14 -3.39 21.14
N GLY A 108 -0.38 -2.13 20.82
CA GLY A 108 -0.45 -1.01 21.78
C GLY A 108 -0.20 0.34 21.12
N ASN A 109 0.00 1.38 21.94
CA ASN A 109 0.09 2.79 21.48
C ASN A 109 1.46 3.17 20.87
N SER A 110 2.40 2.24 20.88
CA SER A 110 3.68 2.31 20.17
C SER A 110 4.06 0.91 19.73
N ALA A 111 4.33 0.74 18.45
CA ALA A 111 4.62 -0.57 17.89
C ALA A 111 5.35 -0.49 16.55
N THR A 112 6.00 -1.60 16.19
CA THR A 112 6.39 -1.91 14.82
C THR A 112 5.73 -3.22 14.41
N LEU A 113 5.05 -3.18 13.29
CA LEU A 113 4.31 -4.28 12.68
C LEU A 113 4.81 -4.50 11.26
N SER A 114 4.73 -5.73 10.79
CA SER A 114 5.04 -6.03 9.39
C SER A 114 4.11 -7.11 8.85
N GLY A 115 4.03 -7.21 7.53
CA GLY A 115 3.22 -8.21 6.87
C GLY A 115 3.41 -8.21 5.37
N VAL A 116 2.57 -8.99 4.72
CA VAL A 116 2.51 -9.11 3.26
C VAL A 116 1.08 -8.82 2.82
N ILE A 117 0.94 -8.02 1.79
CA ILE A 117 -0.33 -7.80 1.09
C ILE A 117 -0.27 -8.58 -0.22
N THR A 118 -1.25 -9.41 -0.44
CA THR A 118 -1.57 -10.07 -1.70
C THR A 118 -3.01 -9.72 -2.09
N SER A 119 -3.57 -10.32 -3.11
CA SER A 119 -4.98 -10.14 -3.44
C SER A 119 -5.93 -10.53 -2.28
N ALA A 120 -5.50 -11.44 -1.40
CA ALA A 120 -6.33 -11.89 -0.27
C ALA A 120 -6.55 -10.79 0.79
N GLU A 121 -5.58 -9.91 0.99
CA GLU A 121 -5.64 -8.81 1.97
C GLU A 121 -6.30 -7.55 1.41
N VAL A 122 -6.55 -7.48 0.09
CA VAL A 122 -7.26 -6.35 -0.52
C VAL A 122 -8.75 -6.50 -0.29
N VAL A 123 -9.30 -5.68 0.60
CA VAL A 123 -10.75 -5.60 0.84
C VAL A 123 -11.45 -4.63 -0.10
N GLY A 124 -10.70 -3.64 -0.59
CA GLY A 124 -11.14 -2.59 -1.49
C GLY A 124 -12.21 -1.67 -0.89
N PRO A 125 -12.18 -0.38 -1.19
CA PRO A 125 -13.21 0.55 -0.73
C PRO A 125 -14.57 0.31 -1.41
N GLY A 126 -14.59 -0.35 -2.57
CA GLY A 126 -15.82 -0.58 -3.34
C GLY A 126 -16.57 0.69 -3.73
N GLY A 127 -17.86 0.58 -3.93
CA GLY A 127 -18.76 1.71 -4.16
C GLY A 127 -18.31 2.65 -5.28
N ALA A 128 -18.33 3.95 -5.01
CA ALA A 128 -17.96 4.98 -5.99
C ALA A 128 -16.46 4.99 -6.34
N GLN A 129 -15.59 4.41 -5.51
CA GLN A 129 -14.15 4.31 -5.78
C GLN A 129 -13.78 3.11 -6.65
N GLN A 130 -14.70 2.17 -6.85
CA GLN A 130 -14.65 1.05 -7.80
C GLN A 130 -13.40 0.15 -7.71
N LEU A 131 -12.69 0.16 -6.59
CA LEU A 131 -11.66 -0.81 -6.28
C LEU A 131 -12.28 -1.89 -5.39
N GLY A 132 -12.44 -3.09 -5.92
CA GLY A 132 -13.10 -4.21 -5.26
C GLY A 132 -12.15 -5.08 -4.45
N ALA A 133 -12.73 -6.02 -3.70
CA ALA A 133 -11.96 -7.02 -2.97
C ALA A 133 -11.17 -7.90 -3.95
N GLY A 134 -9.90 -8.15 -3.64
CA GLY A 134 -9.01 -8.96 -4.45
C GLY A 134 -8.35 -8.24 -5.62
N GLU A 135 -8.72 -6.99 -5.93
CA GLU A 135 -8.16 -6.20 -7.04
C GLU A 135 -6.79 -5.61 -6.68
N PHE A 136 -5.80 -6.50 -6.61
CA PHE A 136 -4.43 -6.16 -6.20
C PHE A 136 -3.73 -5.25 -7.21
N ASP A 137 -3.91 -5.47 -8.50
CA ASP A 137 -3.27 -4.68 -9.56
C ASP A 137 -3.76 -3.23 -9.55
N GLU A 138 -5.04 -2.99 -9.26
CA GLU A 138 -5.64 -1.68 -9.08
C GLU A 138 -5.10 -0.99 -7.83
N LEU A 139 -4.93 -1.73 -6.72
CA LEU A 139 -4.26 -1.20 -5.51
C LEU A 139 -2.83 -0.76 -5.81
N VAL A 140 -2.04 -1.59 -6.50
CA VAL A 140 -0.67 -1.25 -6.92
C VAL A 140 -0.66 -0.02 -7.82
N THR A 141 -1.62 0.08 -8.74
CA THR A 141 -1.78 1.24 -9.61
C THR A 141 -2.09 2.51 -8.82
N ALA A 142 -2.98 2.45 -7.83
CA ALA A 142 -3.30 3.56 -6.94
C ALA A 142 -2.10 3.99 -6.09
N ILE A 143 -1.31 3.03 -5.58
CA ILE A 143 -0.07 3.31 -4.85
C ILE A 143 0.93 4.04 -5.75
N ARG A 144 1.14 3.56 -6.97
CA ARG A 144 2.03 4.18 -7.97
C ARG A 144 1.59 5.58 -8.37
N ALA A 145 0.28 5.80 -8.44
CA ALA A 145 -0.29 7.12 -8.71
C ALA A 145 -0.19 8.09 -7.52
N GLY A 146 0.26 7.62 -6.32
CA GLY A 146 0.37 8.44 -5.11
C GLY A 146 -0.99 8.84 -4.53
N VAL A 147 -2.05 8.08 -4.84
CA VAL A 147 -3.42 8.34 -4.35
C VAL A 147 -3.85 7.35 -3.27
N THR A 148 -2.89 6.87 -2.49
CA THR A 148 -3.12 6.04 -1.31
C THR A 148 -2.46 6.67 -0.09
N TYR A 149 -3.01 6.43 1.10
CA TYR A 149 -2.41 6.86 2.36
C TYR A 149 -2.52 5.77 3.42
N ALA A 150 -1.61 5.80 4.38
CA ALA A 150 -1.71 5.01 5.60
C ALA A 150 -2.18 5.88 6.74
N ASN A 151 -2.97 5.32 7.67
CA ASN A 151 -3.29 5.97 8.91
C ASN A 151 -3.39 4.98 10.08
N VAL A 152 -3.28 5.53 11.30
CA VAL A 152 -3.47 4.81 12.55
C VAL A 152 -4.52 5.53 13.37
N HIS A 153 -5.49 4.77 13.85
CA HIS A 153 -6.62 5.28 14.63
C HIS A 153 -6.45 4.98 16.12
N SER A 154 -6.95 5.88 16.95
CA SER A 154 -7.06 5.65 18.39
C SER A 154 -8.49 5.85 18.89
N LEU A 155 -8.72 5.52 20.17
CA LEU A 155 -10.02 5.74 20.81
C LEU A 155 -10.40 7.22 20.85
N ILE A 156 -9.43 8.12 20.97
CA ILE A 156 -9.66 9.57 21.00
C ILE A 156 -9.89 10.10 19.59
N SER A 157 -9.16 9.56 18.61
CA SER A 157 -9.21 9.98 17.21
C SER A 157 -9.71 8.83 16.33
N GLY A 158 -11.01 8.57 16.41
CA GLY A 158 -11.66 7.46 15.70
C GLY A 158 -11.63 7.59 14.17
N GLY A 159 -11.47 8.80 13.63
CA GLY A 159 -11.28 9.06 12.20
C GLY A 159 -9.85 8.89 11.71
N GLY A 160 -8.89 8.75 12.62
CA GLY A 160 -7.45 8.68 12.42
C GLY A 160 -6.73 9.65 13.34
N GLU A 161 -5.63 9.24 13.96
CA GLU A 161 -4.79 10.11 14.79
C GLU A 161 -3.57 10.60 14.05
N ILE A 162 -2.96 9.73 13.24
CA ILE A 162 -1.82 10.06 12.37
C ILE A 162 -2.04 9.46 10.98
N ARG A 163 -1.67 10.22 9.95
CA ARG A 163 -1.82 9.86 8.55
C ARG A 163 -0.61 10.28 7.74
N GLY A 164 -0.27 9.52 6.68
CA GLY A 164 0.75 9.88 5.72
C GLY A 164 0.41 9.39 4.32
N GLN A 165 0.61 10.26 3.31
CA GLN A 165 0.43 9.88 1.91
C GLN A 165 1.56 8.95 1.47
N ILE A 166 1.21 7.82 0.85
CA ILE A 166 2.19 6.86 0.33
C ILE A 166 2.78 7.39 -0.98
N ARG A 167 4.11 7.45 -1.06
CA ARG A 167 4.84 8.00 -2.21
C ARG A 167 6.04 7.13 -2.57
N HIS A 168 6.48 7.20 -3.81
CA HIS A 168 7.77 6.64 -4.22
C HIS A 168 8.92 7.29 -3.46
N HIS A 169 9.92 6.46 -3.17
CA HIS A 169 11.14 6.88 -2.51
C HIS A 169 12.31 6.74 -3.46
#